data_3de1fa2d11bbc106bedbcd4d6b12f293
#
_entry.id   3de1fa2d11bbc106bedbcd4d6b12f293
#
_cell.length_a   1.000
_cell.length_b   1.000
_cell.length_c   1.000
_cell.angle_alpha   90.00
_cell.angle_beta   90.00
_cell.angle_gamma   90.00
#
_symmetry.space_group_name_H-M   'P 1'
#
loop_
_entity.id
_entity.type
_entity.pdbx_description
1 polymer ?
#
loop_
_entity_poly.entity_id
_entity_poly.type
_entity_poly.pdbx_seq_one_letter_code
_entity_poly.pdbx_strand_id
1 'polypeptide(L)'
;HLYHQQVPSRDVAIKVARPNVEGGNEAIRYEADAMARVSSHPAIVNLYGVGSLPDGRQFLIMEYCPVANIADQVRARPMDLASALDMMIRISSGVEMLHRSGYVHRDIKPGNIMLDSYKAPVLTDFGVSARIGEGAGGSVDGFSVLWAPPEQHDGNSVAEPSQDVWALASSLWTLLVGRSPFEDPIGDNTTVAVAMRVRSGRLRGVARADVPEELDEVLRAAMSVDPARRTRSALAFAQSLQGIQRLAGLPVTPIEVRDAPHMPRPSVPGPASPAGFPVPVPSQGEGTRPRGASAAQDATIRSGVGFDFSE
;
A
#
# COMPACT_ATOMS: atom_id res chain seq x y z
N HIS A 1 -10.74 -6.44 -11.76
CA HIS A 1 -11.27 -7.48 -12.65
C HIS A 1 -10.36 -8.70 -12.64
N LEU A 2 -10.96 -9.92 -12.69
CA LEU A 2 -10.24 -11.19 -12.83
C LEU A 2 -9.99 -11.47 -14.33
N TYR A 3 -8.75 -11.84 -14.66
CA TYR A 3 -8.35 -12.26 -16.00
C TYR A 3 -7.46 -13.50 -15.95
N HIS A 4 -7.48 -14.28 -17.01
CA HIS A 4 -6.57 -15.41 -17.18
C HIS A 4 -5.41 -15.01 -18.08
N GLN A 5 -4.20 -14.92 -17.51
CA GLN A 5 -2.96 -14.68 -18.27
C GLN A 5 -2.52 -15.98 -18.93
N GLN A 6 -2.26 -15.96 -20.25
CA GLN A 6 -1.89 -17.17 -21.00
C GLN A 6 -0.42 -17.56 -20.82
N VAL A 7 0.49 -16.58 -20.72
CA VAL A 7 1.94 -16.82 -20.61
C VAL A 7 2.55 -15.89 -19.56
N PRO A 8 2.98 -16.42 -18.42
CA PRO A 8 2.71 -17.76 -17.87
C PRO A 8 1.22 -17.94 -17.57
N SER A 9 0.71 -19.19 -17.66
CA SER A 9 -0.70 -19.48 -17.40
C SER A 9 -1.02 -19.32 -15.92
N ARG A 10 -1.85 -18.32 -15.57
CA ARG A 10 -2.30 -18.04 -14.20
C ARG A 10 -3.45 -17.03 -14.18
N ASP A 11 -4.25 -17.07 -13.12
CA ASP A 11 -5.25 -16.05 -12.86
C ASP A 11 -4.58 -14.79 -12.26
N VAL A 12 -4.98 -13.62 -12.74
CA VAL A 12 -4.44 -12.32 -12.31
C VAL A 12 -5.58 -11.34 -12.06
N ALA A 13 -5.34 -10.40 -11.14
CA ALA A 13 -6.19 -9.24 -10.96
C ALA A 13 -5.65 -8.07 -11.79
N ILE A 14 -6.52 -7.43 -12.58
CA ILE A 14 -6.16 -6.23 -13.34
C ILE A 14 -6.91 -5.02 -12.77
N LYS A 15 -6.14 -4.00 -12.37
CA LYS A 15 -6.62 -2.69 -11.94
C LYS A 15 -6.32 -1.67 -13.03
N VAL A 16 -7.37 -1.10 -13.63
CA VAL A 16 -7.25 -0.15 -14.76
C VAL A 16 -7.46 1.28 -14.26
N ALA A 17 -6.72 2.24 -14.80
CA ALA A 17 -6.97 3.66 -14.58
C ALA A 17 -8.41 4.03 -14.95
N ARG A 18 -9.08 4.81 -14.09
CA ARG A 18 -10.46 5.24 -14.35
C ARG A 18 -10.51 6.09 -15.62
N PRO A 19 -11.51 5.89 -16.50
CA PRO A 19 -11.67 6.73 -17.69
C PRO A 19 -11.98 8.16 -17.26
N ASN A 20 -11.49 9.13 -18.03
CA ASN A 20 -11.77 10.56 -17.87
C ASN A 20 -11.40 11.19 -16.51
N VAL A 21 -10.47 10.56 -15.77
CA VAL A 21 -9.88 11.13 -14.55
C VAL A 21 -8.51 11.69 -14.90
N GLU A 22 -8.35 13.00 -14.77
CA GLU A 22 -7.05 13.67 -14.94
C GLU A 22 -6.05 13.09 -13.94
N GLY A 23 -4.82 12.78 -14.40
CA GLY A 23 -3.81 12.13 -13.55
C GLY A 23 -4.00 10.63 -13.30
N GLY A 24 -5.04 9.98 -13.85
CA GLY A 24 -5.32 8.56 -13.60
C GLY A 24 -4.15 7.62 -13.96
N ASN A 25 -3.43 7.89 -15.06
CA ASN A 25 -2.26 7.11 -15.45
C ASN A 25 -1.06 7.36 -14.52
N GLU A 26 -0.89 8.58 -14.02
CA GLU A 26 0.16 8.92 -13.05
C GLU A 26 -0.09 8.24 -11.73
N ALA A 27 -1.35 8.20 -11.27
CA ALA A 27 -1.74 7.47 -10.07
C ALA A 27 -1.38 5.97 -10.17
N ILE A 28 -1.68 5.32 -11.30
CA ILE A 28 -1.30 3.92 -11.55
C ILE A 28 0.22 3.72 -11.52
N ARG A 29 1.01 4.63 -12.11
CA ARG A 29 2.48 4.54 -12.06
C ARG A 29 3.00 4.70 -10.64
N TYR A 30 2.46 5.65 -9.91
CA TYR A 30 2.85 5.91 -8.53
C TYR A 30 2.55 4.70 -7.63
N GLU A 31 1.36 4.10 -7.79
CA GLU A 31 0.97 2.87 -7.12
C GLU A 31 1.93 1.71 -7.47
N ALA A 32 2.27 1.56 -8.76
CA ALA A 32 3.23 0.55 -9.21
C ALA A 32 4.62 0.72 -8.57
N ASP A 33 5.11 1.95 -8.49
CA ASP A 33 6.41 2.26 -7.88
C ASP A 33 6.44 1.92 -6.38
N ALA A 34 5.38 2.23 -5.65
CA ALA A 34 5.25 1.89 -4.24
C ALA A 34 5.22 0.36 -4.05
N MET A 35 4.37 -0.34 -4.82
CA MET A 35 4.26 -1.80 -4.76
C MET A 35 5.54 -2.52 -5.14
N ALA A 36 6.24 -2.10 -6.21
CA ALA A 36 7.45 -2.75 -6.70
C ALA A 36 8.56 -2.81 -5.64
N ARG A 37 8.60 -1.84 -4.72
CA ARG A 37 9.59 -1.79 -3.63
C ARG A 37 9.34 -2.80 -2.53
N VAL A 38 8.10 -3.26 -2.36
CA VAL A 38 7.66 -4.11 -1.25
C VAL A 38 6.99 -5.40 -1.69
N SER A 39 6.82 -5.64 -2.99
CA SER A 39 6.10 -6.81 -3.56
C SER A 39 6.74 -8.17 -3.22
N SER A 40 7.96 -8.19 -2.70
CA SER A 40 8.59 -9.43 -2.21
C SER A 40 8.23 -9.78 -0.77
N HIS A 41 7.46 -8.95 -0.08
CA HIS A 41 7.04 -9.21 1.29
C HIS A 41 5.77 -10.08 1.30
N PRO A 42 5.72 -11.18 2.08
CA PRO A 42 4.61 -12.15 2.04
C PRO A 42 3.25 -11.57 2.45
N ALA A 43 3.21 -10.46 3.19
CA ALA A 43 1.97 -9.79 3.56
C ALA A 43 1.59 -8.62 2.63
N ILE A 44 2.20 -8.52 1.44
CA ILE A 44 1.88 -7.53 0.40
C ILE A 44 1.51 -8.27 -0.88
N VAL A 45 0.44 -7.86 -1.54
CA VAL A 45 0.02 -8.43 -2.82
C VAL A 45 1.12 -8.27 -3.87
N ASN A 46 1.41 -9.34 -4.62
CA ASN A 46 2.46 -9.31 -5.65
C ASN A 46 2.03 -8.45 -6.85
N LEU A 47 2.91 -7.52 -7.26
CA LEU A 47 2.81 -6.83 -8.53
C LEU A 47 3.54 -7.65 -9.60
N TYR A 48 2.83 -8.07 -10.65
CA TYR A 48 3.41 -8.84 -11.75
C TYR A 48 3.84 -7.97 -12.92
N GLY A 49 3.23 -6.79 -13.09
CA GLY A 49 3.60 -5.87 -14.14
C GLY A 49 2.65 -4.70 -14.32
N VAL A 50 2.99 -3.87 -15.29
CA VAL A 50 2.21 -2.70 -15.72
C VAL A 50 2.03 -2.77 -17.22
N GLY A 51 0.85 -2.40 -17.71
CA GLY A 51 0.56 -2.35 -19.14
C GLY A 51 -0.26 -1.13 -19.52
N SER A 52 -0.57 -1.02 -20.82
CA SER A 52 -1.41 0.04 -21.37
C SER A 52 -2.47 -0.56 -22.30
N LEU A 53 -3.70 -0.10 -22.16
CA LEU A 53 -4.80 -0.42 -23.05
C LEU A 53 -4.65 0.32 -24.40
N PRO A 54 -5.35 -0.11 -25.47
CA PRO A 54 -5.34 0.59 -26.74
C PRO A 54 -5.82 2.05 -26.69
N ASP A 55 -6.67 2.38 -25.71
CA ASP A 55 -7.13 3.75 -25.46
C ASP A 55 -6.15 4.61 -24.64
N GLY A 56 -4.96 4.08 -24.32
CA GLY A 56 -3.89 4.77 -23.59
C GLY A 56 -4.00 4.71 -22.07
N ARG A 57 -5.07 4.12 -21.51
CA ARG A 57 -5.17 3.93 -20.06
C ARG A 57 -4.16 2.88 -19.57
N GLN A 58 -3.52 3.17 -18.45
CA GLN A 58 -2.61 2.22 -17.81
C GLN A 58 -3.33 1.27 -16.87
N PHE A 59 -2.74 0.09 -16.67
CA PHE A 59 -3.25 -0.90 -15.74
C PHE A 59 -2.12 -1.63 -15.01
N LEU A 60 -2.44 -2.13 -13.81
CA LEU A 60 -1.60 -3.01 -13.01
C LEU A 60 -2.04 -4.45 -13.20
N ILE A 61 -1.07 -5.36 -13.26
CA ILE A 61 -1.27 -6.81 -13.22
C ILE A 61 -0.78 -7.29 -11.86
N MET A 62 -1.68 -7.83 -11.06
CA MET A 62 -1.40 -8.21 -9.67
C MET A 62 -1.82 -9.65 -9.42
N GLU A 63 -1.34 -10.20 -8.34
CA GLU A 63 -1.80 -11.48 -7.80
C GLU A 63 -3.33 -11.45 -7.58
N TYR A 64 -3.99 -12.51 -8.04
CA TYR A 64 -5.41 -12.71 -7.78
C TYR A 64 -5.61 -13.37 -6.41
N CYS A 65 -6.35 -12.72 -5.54
CA CYS A 65 -6.75 -13.23 -4.24
C CYS A 65 -8.18 -13.80 -4.34
N PRO A 66 -8.34 -15.14 -4.31
CA PRO A 66 -9.63 -15.79 -4.63
C PRO A 66 -10.69 -15.65 -3.54
N VAL A 67 -10.29 -15.24 -2.34
CA VAL A 67 -11.17 -15.13 -1.18
C VAL A 67 -11.66 -13.70 -1.05
N ALA A 68 -12.96 -13.51 -0.78
CA ALA A 68 -13.56 -12.21 -0.51
C ALA A 68 -12.78 -11.43 0.55
N ASN A 69 -12.81 -10.10 0.47
CA ASN A 69 -12.10 -9.25 1.41
C ASN A 69 -12.55 -9.52 2.87
N ILE A 70 -11.66 -9.20 3.79
CA ILE A 70 -11.87 -9.49 5.21
C ILE A 70 -13.04 -8.68 5.80
N ALA A 71 -13.35 -7.49 5.26
CA ALA A 71 -14.43 -6.65 5.79
C ALA A 71 -15.79 -7.34 5.75
N ASP A 72 -16.12 -8.02 4.65
CA ASP A 72 -17.39 -8.71 4.52
C ASP A 72 -17.48 -9.92 5.46
N GLN A 73 -16.36 -10.63 5.64
CA GLN A 73 -16.29 -11.79 6.52
C GLN A 73 -16.49 -11.38 7.98
N VAL A 74 -15.77 -10.34 8.47
CA VAL A 74 -15.84 -9.94 9.88
C VAL A 74 -17.12 -9.22 10.24
N ARG A 75 -17.77 -8.55 9.28
CA ARG A 75 -19.11 -7.96 9.50
C ARG A 75 -20.14 -9.03 9.81
N ALA A 76 -20.05 -10.18 9.14
CA ALA A 76 -20.92 -11.33 9.40
C ALA A 76 -20.52 -12.09 10.67
N ARG A 77 -19.21 -12.23 10.91
CA ARG A 77 -18.67 -12.96 12.06
C ARG A 77 -17.30 -12.37 12.46
N PRO A 78 -17.22 -11.65 13.59
CA PRO A 78 -15.95 -11.18 14.13
C PRO A 78 -14.95 -12.32 14.33
N MET A 79 -13.66 -12.03 14.14
CA MET A 79 -12.58 -13.00 14.28
C MET A 79 -12.34 -13.37 15.74
N ASP A 80 -11.81 -14.58 15.97
CA ASP A 80 -11.19 -14.93 17.24
C ASP A 80 -9.89 -14.14 17.46
N LEU A 81 -9.45 -14.05 18.71
CA LEU A 81 -8.28 -13.25 19.09
C LEU A 81 -7.00 -13.74 18.41
N ALA A 82 -6.77 -15.06 18.34
CA ALA A 82 -5.55 -15.62 17.78
C ALA A 82 -5.40 -15.30 16.28
N SER A 83 -6.48 -15.49 15.52
CA SER A 83 -6.51 -15.18 14.08
C SER A 83 -6.35 -13.68 13.80
N ALA A 84 -7.02 -12.81 14.59
CA ALA A 84 -6.93 -11.36 14.42
C ALA A 84 -5.52 -10.84 14.73
N LEU A 85 -4.87 -11.33 15.79
CA LEU A 85 -3.51 -10.95 16.14
C LEU A 85 -2.50 -11.45 15.11
N ASP A 86 -2.59 -12.73 14.67
CA ASP A 86 -1.70 -13.27 13.63
C ASP A 86 -1.77 -12.45 12.35
N MET A 87 -2.98 -12.19 11.87
CA MET A 87 -3.22 -11.36 10.67
C MET A 87 -2.59 -9.99 10.81
N MET A 88 -2.88 -9.27 11.90
CA MET A 88 -2.41 -7.89 12.04
C MET A 88 -0.91 -7.78 12.29
N ILE A 89 -0.26 -8.76 12.91
CA ILE A 89 1.20 -8.81 13.03
C ILE A 89 1.84 -8.96 11.65
N ARG A 90 1.33 -9.85 10.80
CA ARG A 90 1.84 -10.04 9.42
C ARG A 90 1.64 -8.78 8.57
N ILE A 91 0.44 -8.20 8.57
CA ILE A 91 0.15 -6.95 7.86
C ILE A 91 1.04 -5.82 8.36
N SER A 92 1.22 -5.67 9.69
CA SER A 92 2.11 -4.66 10.26
C SER A 92 3.57 -4.84 9.83
N SER A 93 4.03 -6.09 9.63
CA SER A 93 5.36 -6.36 9.07
C SER A 93 5.50 -5.81 7.64
N GLY A 94 4.51 -6.04 6.79
CA GLY A 94 4.47 -5.50 5.41
C GLY A 94 4.43 -3.98 5.38
N VAL A 95 3.62 -3.38 6.27
CA VAL A 95 3.54 -1.91 6.41
C VAL A 95 4.86 -1.32 6.91
N GLU A 96 5.55 -1.97 7.83
CA GLU A 96 6.89 -1.54 8.25
C GLU A 96 7.89 -1.54 7.08
N MET A 97 7.85 -2.57 6.21
CA MET A 97 8.67 -2.61 4.99
C MET A 97 8.34 -1.47 4.03
N LEU A 98 7.06 -1.11 3.90
CA LEU A 98 6.61 0.03 3.10
C LEU A 98 7.19 1.34 3.66
N HIS A 99 7.11 1.54 4.98
CA HIS A 99 7.67 2.72 5.66
C HIS A 99 9.18 2.83 5.47
N ARG A 100 9.93 1.73 5.60
CA ARG A 100 11.39 1.69 5.34
C ARG A 100 11.73 1.99 3.88
N SER A 101 10.82 1.73 2.96
CA SER A 101 10.96 2.06 1.54
C SER A 101 10.61 3.53 1.23
N GLY A 102 10.22 4.31 2.24
CA GLY A 102 9.92 5.73 2.14
C GLY A 102 8.47 6.05 1.76
N TYR A 103 7.54 5.10 1.90
CA TYR A 103 6.12 5.27 1.56
C TYR A 103 5.22 5.02 2.76
N VAL A 104 4.02 5.61 2.72
CA VAL A 104 2.90 5.40 3.66
C VAL A 104 1.71 4.91 2.86
N HIS A 105 0.96 3.94 3.37
CA HIS A 105 -0.17 3.33 2.66
C HIS A 105 -1.42 4.23 2.63
N ARG A 106 -1.79 4.79 3.79
CA ARG A 106 -2.89 5.75 4.00
C ARG A 106 -4.32 5.23 3.84
N ASP A 107 -4.51 3.99 3.41
CA ASP A 107 -5.84 3.38 3.28
C ASP A 107 -5.87 1.94 3.84
N ILE A 108 -5.25 1.72 5.00
CA ILE A 108 -5.31 0.42 5.66
C ILE A 108 -6.68 0.25 6.32
N LYS A 109 -7.39 -0.78 5.87
CA LYS A 109 -8.72 -1.15 6.38
C LYS A 109 -9.00 -2.63 6.06
N PRO A 110 -9.94 -3.30 6.76
CA PRO A 110 -10.25 -4.69 6.46
C PRO A 110 -10.66 -4.97 5.01
N GLY A 111 -11.22 -3.96 4.31
CA GLY A 111 -11.57 -4.08 2.90
C GLY A 111 -10.38 -4.19 1.95
N ASN A 112 -9.19 -3.74 2.38
CA ASN A 112 -7.94 -3.82 1.63
C ASN A 112 -7.03 -4.96 2.13
N ILE A 113 -7.52 -5.79 3.05
CA ILE A 113 -6.85 -7.03 3.47
C ILE A 113 -7.55 -8.19 2.76
N MET A 114 -6.80 -8.90 1.94
CA MET A 114 -7.26 -10.07 1.19
C MET A 114 -6.55 -11.32 1.72
N LEU A 115 -7.04 -12.48 1.33
CA LEU A 115 -6.33 -13.75 1.54
C LEU A 115 -5.84 -14.26 0.18
N ASP A 116 -4.55 -14.59 0.10
CA ASP A 116 -3.98 -15.22 -1.07
C ASP A 116 -4.49 -16.67 -1.27
N SER A 117 -3.96 -17.38 -2.26
CA SER A 117 -4.31 -18.78 -2.54
C SER A 117 -3.94 -19.75 -1.42
N TYR A 118 -3.02 -19.37 -0.54
CA TYR A 118 -2.60 -20.13 0.65
C TYR A 118 -3.33 -19.69 1.92
N LYS A 119 -4.30 -18.77 1.80
CA LYS A 119 -5.03 -18.14 2.92
C LYS A 119 -4.16 -17.28 3.82
N ALA A 120 -2.99 -16.85 3.34
CA ALA A 120 -2.18 -15.87 4.03
C ALA A 120 -2.73 -14.45 3.80
N PRO A 121 -2.72 -13.56 4.82
CA PRO A 121 -3.22 -12.21 4.67
C PRO A 121 -2.24 -11.34 3.88
N VAL A 122 -2.75 -10.65 2.87
CA VAL A 122 -2.00 -9.69 2.05
C VAL A 122 -2.71 -8.34 2.00
N LEU A 123 -1.94 -7.26 2.10
CA LEU A 123 -2.42 -5.90 1.94
C LEU A 123 -2.43 -5.52 0.46
N THR A 124 -3.53 -4.92 0.03
CA THR A 124 -3.78 -4.51 -1.36
C THR A 124 -4.13 -3.03 -1.43
N ASP A 125 -4.29 -2.51 -2.63
CA ASP A 125 -4.78 -1.14 -2.93
C ASP A 125 -3.88 -0.02 -2.41
N PHE A 126 -2.76 0.19 -3.10
CA PHE A 126 -1.78 1.25 -2.84
C PHE A 126 -2.13 2.57 -3.55
N GLY A 127 -3.35 2.70 -4.08
CA GLY A 127 -3.77 3.83 -4.94
C GLY A 127 -3.79 5.19 -4.26
N VAL A 128 -3.68 5.26 -2.94
CA VAL A 128 -3.59 6.51 -2.16
C VAL A 128 -2.29 6.62 -1.36
N SER A 129 -1.34 5.70 -1.61
CA SER A 129 -0.02 5.75 -0.98
C SER A 129 0.70 7.06 -1.31
N ALA A 130 1.53 7.53 -0.40
CA ALA A 130 2.32 8.75 -0.57
C ALA A 130 3.73 8.56 -0.03
N ARG A 131 4.70 9.35 -0.51
CA ARG A 131 6.03 9.38 0.08
C ARG A 131 6.00 10.07 1.42
N ILE A 132 6.79 9.58 2.36
CA ILE A 132 6.93 10.18 3.69
C ILE A 132 7.38 11.64 3.53
N GLY A 133 6.67 12.55 4.21
CA GLY A 133 6.95 13.99 4.15
C GLY A 133 6.32 14.72 2.97
N GLU A 134 5.69 14.04 2.01
CA GLU A 134 4.94 14.71 0.96
C GLU A 134 3.57 15.19 1.47
N GLY A 135 3.18 16.39 1.03
CA GLY A 135 1.82 16.88 1.21
C GLY A 135 0.88 16.03 0.38
N ALA A 136 0.01 15.29 1.03
CA ALA A 136 -0.93 14.42 0.37
C ALA A 136 -2.25 15.17 0.19
N GLY A 137 -2.42 15.77 -0.96
CA GLY A 137 -3.72 16.31 -1.40
C GLY A 137 -4.69 15.17 -1.72
N GLY A 138 -5.92 15.32 -1.31
CA GLY A 138 -7.01 14.39 -1.59
C GLY A 138 -7.93 14.22 -0.38
N SER A 139 -9.23 14.30 -0.57
CA SER A 139 -10.20 13.93 0.44
C SER A 139 -10.17 12.42 0.65
N VAL A 140 -10.22 11.98 1.91
CA VAL A 140 -10.46 10.58 2.24
C VAL A 140 -11.84 10.20 1.69
N ASP A 141 -11.91 9.18 0.84
CA ASP A 141 -13.20 8.68 0.34
C ASP A 141 -14.10 8.34 1.52
N GLY A 142 -15.40 8.65 1.41
CA GLY A 142 -16.35 8.59 2.52
C GLY A 142 -16.37 7.28 3.32
N PHE A 143 -16.01 6.15 2.72
CA PHE A 143 -15.89 4.86 3.41
C PHE A 143 -14.56 4.68 4.16
N SER A 144 -13.47 5.33 3.74
CA SER A 144 -12.16 5.22 4.40
C SER A 144 -12.06 6.08 5.67
N VAL A 145 -12.93 7.07 5.82
CA VAL A 145 -13.04 7.95 7.01
C VAL A 145 -13.14 7.14 8.31
N LEU A 146 -13.77 5.98 8.28
CA LEU A 146 -13.97 5.12 9.45
C LEU A 146 -12.67 4.54 10.05
N TRP A 147 -11.58 4.48 9.28
CA TRP A 147 -10.28 3.94 9.69
C TRP A 147 -9.16 4.97 9.64
N ALA A 148 -9.42 6.14 9.04
CA ALA A 148 -8.44 7.20 8.89
C ALA A 148 -8.25 7.98 10.20
N PRO A 149 -7.01 8.42 10.53
CA PRO A 149 -6.72 9.28 11.68
C PRO A 149 -7.25 10.70 11.47
N PRO A 150 -7.39 11.49 12.56
CA PRO A 150 -7.99 12.83 12.52
C PRO A 150 -7.34 13.77 11.51
N GLU A 151 -6.02 13.75 11.40
CA GLU A 151 -5.24 14.61 10.49
C GLU A 151 -5.49 14.33 9.00
N GLN A 152 -5.89 13.11 8.64
CA GLN A 152 -6.26 12.79 7.26
C GLN A 152 -7.62 13.36 6.84
N HIS A 153 -8.49 13.66 7.81
CA HIS A 153 -9.80 14.26 7.52
C HIS A 153 -9.72 15.72 7.08
N ASP A 154 -8.61 16.39 7.31
CA ASP A 154 -8.44 17.82 7.00
C ASP A 154 -7.96 18.09 5.57
N GLY A 155 -7.71 17.03 4.77
CA GLY A 155 -7.38 17.12 3.34
C GLY A 155 -5.98 17.62 2.97
N ASN A 156 -5.20 18.14 3.93
CA ASN A 156 -3.86 18.70 3.74
C ASN A 156 -2.80 18.04 4.64
N SER A 157 -3.00 16.79 5.01
CA SER A 157 -2.04 16.11 5.90
C SER A 157 -0.76 15.74 5.16
N VAL A 158 0.37 15.92 5.83
CA VAL A 158 1.64 15.34 5.41
C VAL A 158 1.59 13.83 5.63
N ALA A 159 2.12 13.07 4.68
CA ALA A 159 2.16 11.61 4.78
C ALA A 159 3.18 11.16 5.82
N GLU A 160 2.70 10.53 6.89
CA GLU A 160 3.50 10.09 8.03
C GLU A 160 3.18 8.64 8.41
N PRO A 161 4.19 7.83 8.80
CA PRO A 161 3.99 6.45 9.25
C PRO A 161 2.96 6.30 10.39
N SER A 162 2.81 7.30 11.22
CA SER A 162 1.85 7.35 12.33
C SER A 162 0.39 7.23 11.86
N GLN A 163 0.09 7.60 10.62
CA GLN A 163 -1.25 7.46 10.02
C GLN A 163 -1.60 5.99 9.82
N ASP A 164 -0.66 5.21 9.29
CA ASP A 164 -0.85 3.77 9.10
C ASP A 164 -0.93 3.01 10.44
N VAL A 165 -0.19 3.44 11.47
CA VAL A 165 -0.28 2.85 12.82
C VAL A 165 -1.70 2.98 13.39
N TRP A 166 -2.32 4.16 13.23
CA TRP A 166 -3.74 4.36 13.60
C TRP A 166 -4.65 3.39 12.83
N ALA A 167 -4.48 3.33 11.50
CA ALA A 167 -5.32 2.52 10.63
C ALA A 167 -5.16 1.00 10.89
N LEU A 168 -3.94 0.52 11.23
CA LEU A 168 -3.68 -0.84 11.68
C LEU A 168 -4.46 -1.16 12.97
N ALA A 169 -4.40 -0.28 13.97
CA ALA A 169 -5.11 -0.47 15.23
C ALA A 169 -6.63 -0.43 15.05
N SER A 170 -7.14 0.53 14.26
CA SER A 170 -8.56 0.62 13.90
C SER A 170 -9.05 -0.62 13.13
N SER A 171 -8.20 -1.16 12.25
CA SER A 171 -8.49 -2.41 11.53
C SER A 171 -8.52 -3.61 12.48
N LEU A 172 -7.56 -3.76 13.40
CA LEU A 172 -7.57 -4.83 14.42
C LEU A 172 -8.83 -4.78 15.27
N TRP A 173 -9.20 -3.59 15.75
CA TRP A 173 -10.44 -3.43 16.50
C TRP A 173 -11.66 -3.91 15.68
N THR A 174 -11.67 -3.57 14.37
CA THR A 174 -12.73 -3.99 13.45
C THR A 174 -12.77 -5.51 13.27
N LEU A 175 -11.61 -6.18 13.14
CA LEU A 175 -11.54 -7.64 13.04
C LEU A 175 -12.17 -8.32 14.26
N LEU A 176 -11.98 -7.75 15.45
CA LEU A 176 -12.47 -8.30 16.70
C LEU A 176 -13.95 -7.99 16.98
N VAL A 177 -14.50 -6.88 16.45
CA VAL A 177 -15.84 -6.39 16.81
C VAL A 177 -16.84 -6.43 15.64
N GLY A 178 -16.34 -6.51 14.39
CA GLY A 178 -17.16 -6.60 13.19
C GLY A 178 -17.61 -5.25 12.59
N ARG A 179 -17.19 -4.13 13.19
CA ARG A 179 -17.45 -2.76 12.69
C ARG A 179 -16.27 -1.85 13.05
N SER A 180 -16.20 -0.66 12.47
CA SER A 180 -15.18 0.33 12.84
C SER A 180 -15.34 0.82 14.30
N PRO A 181 -14.24 1.14 15.00
CA PRO A 181 -14.32 1.67 16.38
C PRO A 181 -15.09 2.99 16.48
N PHE A 182 -15.19 3.74 15.38
CA PHE A 182 -15.89 5.03 15.32
C PHE A 182 -17.24 4.98 14.60
N GLU A 183 -17.67 3.80 14.15
CA GLU A 183 -19.01 3.56 13.63
C GLU A 183 -20.03 3.49 14.76
N ASP A 184 -21.13 4.24 14.65
CA ASP A 184 -22.26 4.12 15.58
C ASP A 184 -23.27 3.13 14.98
N PRO A 185 -23.56 2.00 15.66
CA PRO A 185 -24.44 0.96 15.11
C PRO A 185 -25.89 1.40 14.90
N ILE A 186 -26.34 2.46 15.58
CA ILE A 186 -27.73 2.96 15.52
C ILE A 186 -27.83 4.45 15.24
N GLY A 187 -26.68 5.16 15.15
CA GLY A 187 -26.63 6.61 15.01
C GLY A 187 -26.18 7.07 13.62
N ASP A 188 -25.86 8.36 13.55
CA ASP A 188 -25.39 9.01 12.32
C ASP A 188 -23.94 8.61 12.01
N ASN A 189 -23.72 8.05 10.81
CA ASN A 189 -22.42 7.68 10.27
C ASN A 189 -22.05 8.51 9.03
N THR A 190 -22.60 9.71 8.90
CA THR A 190 -22.12 10.69 7.92
C THR A 190 -20.64 10.97 8.16
N THR A 191 -19.91 11.37 7.10
CA THR A 191 -18.48 11.71 7.18
C THR A 191 -18.19 12.71 8.30
N VAL A 192 -19.06 13.70 8.49
CA VAL A 192 -18.91 14.72 9.54
C VAL A 192 -19.06 14.12 10.94
N ALA A 193 -20.09 13.31 11.15
CA ALA A 193 -20.34 12.67 12.46
C ALA A 193 -19.21 11.71 12.85
N VAL A 194 -18.70 10.93 11.89
CA VAL A 194 -17.54 10.06 12.08
C VAL A 194 -16.29 10.87 12.41
N ALA A 195 -15.98 11.92 11.62
CA ALA A 195 -14.83 12.79 11.86
C ALA A 195 -14.86 13.42 13.26
N MET A 196 -16.03 13.83 13.74
CA MET A 196 -16.18 14.36 15.11
C MET A 196 -15.86 13.29 16.17
N ARG A 197 -16.31 12.04 15.98
CA ARG A 197 -16.01 10.94 16.91
C ARG A 197 -14.53 10.59 16.91
N VAL A 198 -13.90 10.52 15.73
CA VAL A 198 -12.46 10.29 15.57
C VAL A 198 -11.66 11.38 16.30
N ARG A 199 -11.98 12.66 16.09
CA ARG A 199 -11.34 13.79 16.77
C ARG A 199 -11.55 13.80 18.28
N SER A 200 -12.65 13.24 18.77
CA SER A 200 -12.91 13.15 20.21
C SER A 200 -11.96 12.19 20.93
N GLY A 201 -11.29 11.29 20.21
CA GLY A 201 -10.39 10.28 20.74
C GLY A 201 -11.06 9.27 21.68
N ARG A 202 -12.39 9.25 21.75
CA ARG A 202 -13.14 8.36 22.64
C ARG A 202 -13.25 6.98 22.02
N LEU A 203 -12.22 6.16 22.24
CA LEU A 203 -12.21 4.77 21.80
C LEU A 203 -13.00 3.91 22.82
N ARG A 204 -13.97 3.13 22.32
CA ARG A 204 -14.62 2.07 23.10
C ARG A 204 -13.68 0.88 23.19
N GLY A 205 -13.63 0.20 24.33
CA GLY A 205 -12.91 -1.06 24.47
C GLY A 205 -13.52 -2.17 23.60
N VAL A 206 -12.75 -3.22 23.35
CA VAL A 206 -13.21 -4.39 22.59
C VAL A 206 -14.34 -5.11 23.31
N ALA A 207 -14.33 -5.10 24.66
CA ALA A 207 -15.39 -5.61 25.54
C ALA A 207 -15.77 -7.09 25.25
N ARG A 208 -14.77 -7.95 25.03
CA ARG A 208 -14.91 -9.40 24.83
C ARG A 208 -14.20 -10.15 25.95
N ALA A 209 -14.83 -11.20 26.49
CA ALA A 209 -14.27 -11.99 27.59
C ALA A 209 -13.00 -12.79 27.20
N ASP A 210 -12.83 -13.09 25.92
CA ASP A 210 -11.66 -13.81 25.37
C ASP A 210 -10.50 -12.86 24.98
N VAL A 211 -10.66 -11.54 25.19
CA VAL A 211 -9.65 -10.53 24.83
C VAL A 211 -9.08 -9.90 26.10
N PRO A 212 -7.74 -9.95 26.31
CA PRO A 212 -7.09 -9.30 27.44
C PRO A 212 -7.32 -7.77 27.45
N GLU A 213 -7.52 -7.18 28.63
CA GLU A 213 -7.72 -5.74 28.78
C GLU A 213 -6.50 -4.92 28.32
N GLU A 214 -5.30 -5.51 28.38
CA GLU A 214 -4.05 -4.91 27.93
C GLU A 214 -4.06 -4.62 26.42
N LEU A 215 -4.86 -5.35 25.62
CA LEU A 215 -5.05 -5.03 24.22
C LEU A 215 -5.72 -3.66 24.03
N ASP A 216 -6.65 -3.29 24.89
CA ASP A 216 -7.28 -1.96 24.85
C ASP A 216 -6.27 -0.83 25.10
N GLU A 217 -5.23 -1.06 25.92
CA GLU A 217 -4.14 -0.10 26.12
C GLU A 217 -3.29 0.05 24.86
N VAL A 218 -2.93 -1.07 24.21
CA VAL A 218 -2.20 -1.08 22.94
C VAL A 218 -2.98 -0.32 21.86
N LEU A 219 -4.29 -0.57 21.75
CA LEU A 219 -5.16 0.09 20.78
C LEU A 219 -5.29 1.60 21.05
N ARG A 220 -5.46 2.00 22.33
CA ARG A 220 -5.53 3.42 22.73
C ARG A 220 -4.22 4.15 22.44
N ALA A 221 -3.06 3.52 22.68
CA ALA A 221 -1.76 4.09 22.36
C ALA A 221 -1.58 4.28 20.84
N ALA A 222 -1.96 3.28 20.04
CA ALA A 222 -1.85 3.35 18.57
C ALA A 222 -2.87 4.32 17.95
N MET A 223 -4.03 4.52 18.57
CA MET A 223 -5.08 5.46 18.14
C MET A 223 -5.11 6.76 18.99
N SER A 224 -3.97 7.24 19.48
CA SER A 224 -3.88 8.57 20.07
C SER A 224 -4.21 9.64 19.04
N VAL A 225 -5.06 10.62 19.37
CA VAL A 225 -5.38 11.76 18.50
C VAL A 225 -4.13 12.58 18.18
N ASP A 226 -3.23 12.73 19.16
CA ASP A 226 -1.92 13.36 18.97
C ASP A 226 -0.96 12.36 18.31
N PRO A 227 -0.52 12.57 17.05
CA PRO A 227 0.39 11.68 16.36
C PRO A 227 1.72 11.44 17.10
N ALA A 228 2.22 12.44 17.84
CA ALA A 228 3.47 12.33 18.59
C ALA A 228 3.39 11.38 19.79
N ARG A 229 2.17 11.08 20.26
CA ARG A 229 1.89 10.16 21.36
C ARG A 229 1.53 8.75 20.90
N ARG A 230 1.40 8.53 19.59
CA ARG A 230 1.11 7.20 19.02
C ARG A 230 2.28 6.24 19.17
N THR A 231 1.98 4.96 19.09
CA THR A 231 2.99 3.92 18.89
C THR A 231 3.90 4.32 17.72
N ARG A 232 5.22 4.23 17.91
CA ARG A 232 6.22 4.90 17.07
C ARG A 232 6.31 4.37 15.64
N SER A 233 5.97 3.09 15.39
CA SER A 233 6.08 2.44 14.10
C SER A 233 5.14 1.24 14.00
N ALA A 234 4.93 0.74 12.78
CA ALA A 234 4.20 -0.49 12.54
C ALA A 234 4.91 -1.70 13.18
N LEU A 235 6.24 -1.69 13.20
CA LEU A 235 7.04 -2.71 13.92
C LEU A 235 6.77 -2.68 15.43
N ALA A 236 6.77 -1.51 16.06
CA ALA A 236 6.49 -1.39 17.50
C ALA A 236 5.06 -1.84 17.83
N PHE A 237 4.10 -1.55 16.95
CA PHE A 237 2.73 -2.06 17.08
C PHE A 237 2.69 -3.59 17.00
N ALA A 238 3.32 -4.20 15.99
CA ALA A 238 3.42 -5.66 15.86
C ALA A 238 4.06 -6.32 17.10
N GLN A 239 5.11 -5.72 17.65
CA GLN A 239 5.78 -6.20 18.87
C GLN A 239 4.86 -6.14 20.10
N SER A 240 4.06 -5.08 20.22
CA SER A 240 3.03 -4.98 21.28
C SER A 240 1.99 -6.10 21.14
N LEU A 241 1.54 -6.40 19.91
CA LEU A 241 0.60 -7.50 19.65
C LEU A 241 1.23 -8.89 19.96
N GLN A 242 2.53 -9.09 19.69
CA GLN A 242 3.23 -10.29 20.16
C GLN A 242 3.24 -10.38 21.70
N GLY A 243 3.31 -9.25 22.40
CA GLY A 243 3.14 -9.19 23.86
C GLY A 243 1.78 -9.72 24.28
N ILE A 244 0.72 -9.32 23.62
CA ILE A 244 -0.64 -9.82 23.85
C ILE A 244 -0.76 -11.32 23.54
N GLN A 245 -0.14 -11.82 22.45
CA GLN A 245 -0.11 -13.26 22.16
C GLN A 245 0.51 -14.06 23.32
N ARG A 246 1.65 -13.58 23.87
CA ARG A 246 2.30 -14.24 25.02
C ARG A 246 1.43 -14.22 26.26
N LEU A 247 0.80 -13.08 26.54
CA LEU A 247 -0.10 -12.92 27.69
C LEU A 247 -1.29 -13.88 27.60
N ALA A 248 -1.85 -14.05 26.40
CA ALA A 248 -2.99 -14.93 26.14
C ALA A 248 -2.57 -16.42 25.95
N GLY A 249 -1.29 -16.77 26.08
CA GLY A 249 -0.80 -18.13 25.85
C GLY A 249 -0.93 -18.62 24.41
N LEU A 250 -0.97 -17.69 23.44
CA LEU A 250 -1.09 -17.98 22.02
C LEU A 250 0.30 -18.17 21.37
N PRO A 251 0.37 -18.91 20.25
CA PRO A 251 1.59 -18.96 19.45
C PRO A 251 2.00 -17.54 19.01
N VAL A 252 3.32 -17.25 19.10
CA VAL A 252 3.85 -15.94 18.71
C VAL A 252 4.10 -15.91 17.21
N THR A 253 3.41 -15.04 16.50
CA THR A 253 3.56 -14.82 15.05
C THR A 253 4.91 -14.18 14.75
N PRO A 254 5.72 -14.71 13.81
CA PRO A 254 6.97 -14.08 13.40
C PRO A 254 6.74 -12.71 12.78
N ILE A 255 7.64 -11.76 13.06
CA ILE A 255 7.69 -10.48 12.38
C ILE A 255 8.72 -10.58 11.26
N GLU A 256 8.29 -10.44 10.01
CA GLU A 256 9.14 -10.59 8.84
C GLU A 256 9.52 -9.20 8.30
N VAL A 257 10.51 -8.55 8.91
CA VAL A 257 11.05 -7.26 8.44
C VAL A 257 12.48 -7.49 7.98
N ARG A 258 12.73 -7.29 6.69
CA ARG A 258 14.09 -7.32 6.12
C ARG A 258 14.62 -5.89 6.08
N ASP A 259 15.94 -5.75 6.18
CA ASP A 259 16.55 -4.45 5.88
C ASP A 259 16.29 -4.12 4.41
N ALA A 260 15.76 -2.93 4.15
CA ALA A 260 15.53 -2.48 2.78
C ALA A 260 16.87 -2.55 2.03
N PRO A 261 16.89 -3.12 0.79
CA PRO A 261 18.12 -3.08 0.01
C PRO A 261 18.54 -1.61 -0.11
N HIS A 262 19.81 -1.34 0.26
CA HIS A 262 20.38 0.00 0.18
C HIS A 262 20.39 0.45 -1.28
N MET A 263 19.30 1.09 -1.73
CA MET A 263 19.28 1.75 -3.03
C MET A 263 20.17 2.99 -2.90
N PRO A 264 21.24 3.10 -3.70
CA PRO A 264 22.02 4.32 -3.71
C PRO A 264 21.07 5.48 -4.07
N ARG A 265 21.11 6.55 -3.26
CA ARG A 265 20.35 7.77 -3.60
C ARG A 265 20.69 8.15 -5.03
N PRO A 266 19.69 8.44 -5.91
CA PRO A 266 20.01 8.99 -7.21
C PRO A 266 20.89 10.20 -6.99
N SER A 267 22.12 10.16 -7.49
CA SER A 267 23.02 11.30 -7.48
C SER A 267 22.32 12.38 -8.30
N VAL A 268 21.90 13.45 -7.62
CA VAL A 268 21.46 14.67 -8.30
C VAL A 268 22.63 15.10 -9.16
N PRO A 269 22.49 15.18 -10.50
CA PRO A 269 23.57 15.71 -11.32
C PRO A 269 23.85 17.13 -10.83
N GLY A 270 25.06 17.36 -10.34
CA GLY A 270 25.52 18.70 -10.03
C GLY A 270 25.35 19.62 -11.25
N PRO A 271 25.17 20.95 -11.05
CA PRO A 271 25.02 21.87 -12.17
C PRO A 271 26.20 21.66 -13.13
N ALA A 272 25.87 21.31 -14.39
CA ALA A 272 26.84 21.13 -15.44
C ALA A 272 27.68 22.42 -15.58
N SER A 273 28.98 22.34 -15.37
CA SER A 273 29.90 23.42 -15.74
C SER A 273 29.69 23.75 -17.21
N PRO A 274 29.62 25.02 -17.60
CA PRO A 274 29.46 25.37 -19.00
C PRO A 274 30.65 24.84 -19.81
N ALA A 275 30.38 23.88 -20.69
CA ALA A 275 31.35 23.38 -21.63
C ALA A 275 31.79 24.52 -22.55
N GLY A 276 33.08 24.84 -22.53
CA GLY A 276 33.68 25.81 -23.42
C GLY A 276 33.44 25.39 -24.88
N PHE A 277 33.03 26.36 -25.70
CA PHE A 277 32.82 26.16 -27.13
C PHE A 277 34.15 25.75 -27.79
N PRO A 278 34.18 24.72 -28.63
CA PRO A 278 35.39 24.40 -29.43
C PRO A 278 35.56 25.45 -30.51
N VAL A 279 36.76 26.02 -30.59
CA VAL A 279 37.22 26.89 -31.68
C VAL A 279 37.41 26.03 -32.95
N PRO A 280 36.89 26.42 -34.10
CA PRO A 280 37.08 25.64 -35.33
C PRO A 280 38.51 25.76 -35.86
N VAL A 281 39.13 24.59 -36.09
CA VAL A 281 40.40 24.47 -36.81
C VAL A 281 40.07 24.21 -38.29
N PRO A 282 40.70 24.89 -39.26
CA PRO A 282 40.40 24.71 -40.69
C PRO A 282 40.96 23.40 -41.21
N SER A 283 40.13 22.71 -42.01
CA SER A 283 40.40 21.46 -42.67
C SER A 283 41.31 21.67 -43.91
N GLN A 284 42.31 20.83 -44.10
CA GLN A 284 42.91 20.54 -45.42
C GLN A 284 42.83 19.04 -45.74
N GLY A 285 42.33 18.74 -46.92
CA GLY A 285 42.84 17.75 -47.84
C GLY A 285 42.20 16.36 -47.89
N GLU A 286 41.37 16.15 -48.86
CA GLU A 286 41.29 15.05 -49.86
C GLU A 286 41.64 13.61 -49.48
N GLY A 287 40.73 12.69 -49.80
CA GLY A 287 41.09 11.31 -50.08
C GLY A 287 39.98 10.26 -50.02
N THR A 288 39.33 10.01 -51.14
CA THR A 288 38.82 8.71 -51.66
C THR A 288 37.89 7.82 -50.86
N ARG A 289 36.69 7.61 -51.41
CA ARG A 289 35.79 6.46 -51.18
C ARG A 289 36.42 5.14 -51.62
N PRO A 290 36.00 3.96 -51.06
CA PRO A 290 34.93 3.22 -51.70
C PRO A 290 33.92 2.51 -50.78
N ARG A 291 32.79 2.27 -51.39
CA ARG A 291 31.65 1.37 -51.17
C ARG A 291 31.84 0.13 -50.30
N GLY A 292 30.80 -0.21 -49.50
CA GLY A 292 30.53 -1.59 -49.10
C GLY A 292 29.45 -1.69 -48.05
N ALA A 293 28.32 -2.24 -48.43
CA ALA A 293 27.09 -2.56 -47.72
C ALA A 293 27.24 -3.28 -46.37
N SER A 294 26.35 -3.04 -45.41
CA SER A 294 25.41 -4.06 -44.96
C SER A 294 24.60 -3.51 -43.77
N ALA A 295 23.29 -3.63 -43.87
CA ALA A 295 22.31 -3.36 -42.82
C ALA A 295 22.46 -4.34 -41.65
N ALA A 296 22.53 -3.83 -40.44
CA ALA A 296 22.22 -4.59 -39.24
C ALA A 296 20.96 -4.01 -38.66
N GLN A 297 19.90 -4.80 -38.68
CA GLN A 297 18.60 -4.51 -38.11
C GLN A 297 18.72 -4.57 -36.58
N ASP A 298 18.43 -3.45 -35.92
CA ASP A 298 18.15 -3.42 -34.49
C ASP A 298 16.80 -4.10 -34.24
N ALA A 299 16.86 -5.29 -33.71
CA ALA A 299 15.70 -6.02 -33.24
C ALA A 299 15.28 -5.47 -31.86
N THR A 300 14.37 -4.52 -31.84
CA THR A 300 13.66 -4.12 -30.63
C THR A 300 12.77 -5.27 -30.21
N ILE A 301 13.15 -5.97 -29.15
CA ILE A 301 12.31 -6.99 -28.52
C ILE A 301 11.11 -6.27 -27.84
N ARG A 302 9.98 -6.23 -28.53
CA ARG A 302 8.71 -5.92 -27.92
C ARG A 302 8.26 -7.16 -27.15
N SER A 303 8.27 -7.12 -25.81
CA SER A 303 7.64 -8.12 -24.97
C SER A 303 6.12 -7.98 -25.12
N GLY A 304 5.55 -8.73 -26.05
CA GLY A 304 4.11 -8.85 -26.22
C GLY A 304 3.52 -9.77 -25.16
N VAL A 305 2.99 -9.22 -24.09
CA VAL A 305 2.06 -9.94 -23.19
C VAL A 305 0.70 -9.91 -23.91
N GLY A 306 0.29 -11.02 -24.51
CA GLY A 306 -1.03 -11.13 -25.15
C GLY A 306 -2.12 -11.27 -24.10
N PHE A 307 -2.96 -10.26 -23.97
CA PHE A 307 -4.22 -10.32 -23.26
C PHE A 307 -5.36 -10.25 -24.30
N ASP A 308 -6.36 -11.13 -24.15
CA ASP A 308 -7.61 -11.02 -24.90
C ASP A 308 -8.60 -10.19 -24.09
N PHE A 309 -9.01 -9.03 -24.64
CA PHE A 309 -9.95 -8.10 -24.03
C PHE A 309 -11.35 -8.16 -24.66
N SER A 310 -11.67 -9.26 -25.37
CA SER A 310 -12.99 -9.46 -25.95
C SER A 310 -13.97 -10.00 -24.91
N GLU A 311 -14.51 -9.15 -24.01
CA GLU A 311 -15.89 -9.18 -23.45
C GLU A 311 -16.09 -7.97 -22.55
#